data_c7a0cfa3a8fbf39ba86b73593225bf60
#
_entry.id   c7a0cfa3a8fbf39ba86b73593225bf60
#
_cell.length_a   1.000
_cell.length_b   1.000
_cell.length_c   1.000
_cell.angle_alpha   90.00
_cell.angle_beta   90.00
_cell.angle_gamma   90.00
#
_symmetry.space_group_name_H-M   'P 1'
#
loop_
_entity.id
_entity.type
_entity.pdbx_description
1 polymer ?
#
loop_
_entity_poly.entity_id
_entity_poly.type
_entity_poly.pdbx_seq_one_letter_code
_entity_poly.pdbx_strand_id
1 'polypeptide(L)'
;MTASAASRPAEASGTFSLGGDLPVRRIGYGAMQLTGPGVWGPPADPDEAVRVLRRAVELGVNLIDTADSYGPFVSEQFIHKALHPYPDDLVIATKAGLSRAGPDDWRPLGRPEYLRQQCELSLRHLGLDRIDLFQLHRIDPKVPPADQLGELVLLQREGKIRHIGVSEVTVEQIGQARRIADIVSVQNLYNLANRAAEDVLDHCEQENLAFIPWFPMATGELARPGGPLDDAARKHHASPPQLALAWLLRRSPVMLPIPGTSSVAHLEQNVAAAEVTLTDEEFSALADSVTA
;
A
#
# COMPACT_ATOMS: atom_id res chain seq x y z
N MET A 1 -37.04 8.84 10.07
CA MET A 1 -36.32 8.06 9.06
C MET A 1 -34.86 8.05 9.48
N THR A 2 -34.40 6.98 10.17
CA THR A 2 -33.00 6.79 10.51
C THR A 2 -32.25 6.50 9.20
N ALA A 3 -31.39 7.42 8.77
CA ALA A 3 -30.46 7.14 7.68
C ALA A 3 -29.70 5.84 8.04
N SER A 4 -29.83 4.81 7.22
CA SER A 4 -28.99 3.61 7.33
C SER A 4 -27.54 4.10 7.30
N ALA A 5 -26.79 3.82 8.35
CA ALA A 5 -25.36 4.10 8.33
C ALA A 5 -24.78 3.40 7.09
N ALA A 6 -24.11 4.17 6.24
CA ALA A 6 -23.48 3.61 5.04
C ALA A 6 -22.54 2.47 5.47
N SER A 7 -22.64 1.32 4.83
CA SER A 7 -21.75 0.18 5.10
C SER A 7 -20.29 0.60 4.88
N ARG A 8 -19.44 0.34 5.87
CA ARG A 8 -18.00 0.60 5.83
C ARG A 8 -17.22 -0.71 5.89
N PRO A 9 -17.24 -1.51 4.82
CA PRO A 9 -16.71 -2.87 4.82
C PRO A 9 -15.21 -2.95 5.16
N ALA A 10 -14.44 -1.88 4.93
CA ALA A 10 -13.03 -1.83 5.34
C ALA A 10 -12.82 -2.07 6.86
N GLU A 11 -13.80 -1.75 7.70
CA GLU A 11 -13.73 -1.95 9.16
C GLU A 11 -13.65 -3.43 9.55
N ALA A 12 -14.22 -4.32 8.72
CA ALA A 12 -14.16 -5.76 8.93
C ALA A 12 -12.74 -6.34 8.80
N SER A 13 -11.81 -5.63 8.15
CA SER A 13 -10.41 -6.05 8.04
C SER A 13 -9.66 -6.02 9.39
N GLY A 14 -10.22 -5.41 10.42
CA GLY A 14 -9.53 -5.12 11.67
C GLY A 14 -8.61 -3.89 11.55
N THR A 15 -7.89 -3.61 12.63
CA THR A 15 -7.04 -2.41 12.76
C THR A 15 -5.61 -2.81 13.14
N PHE A 16 -4.64 -2.10 12.58
CA PHE A 16 -3.23 -2.16 12.96
C PHE A 16 -2.77 -0.75 13.40
N SER A 17 -2.00 -0.65 14.49
CA SER A 17 -1.41 0.62 14.93
C SER A 17 -0.03 0.80 14.30
N LEU A 18 0.03 1.49 13.17
CA LEU A 18 1.26 1.81 12.47
C LEU A 18 2.13 2.73 13.33
N GLY A 19 3.37 2.30 13.61
CA GLY A 19 4.26 3.00 14.55
C GLY A 19 3.76 3.05 16.00
N GLY A 20 2.70 2.29 16.33
CA GLY A 20 2.10 2.23 17.66
C GLY A 20 1.08 3.33 17.97
N ASP A 21 0.95 4.35 17.12
CA ASP A 21 0.16 5.55 17.39
C ASP A 21 -0.74 6.01 16.22
N LEU A 22 -0.68 5.34 15.05
CA LEU A 22 -1.55 5.59 13.90
C LEU A 22 -2.44 4.37 13.62
N PRO A 23 -3.70 4.36 14.09
CA PRO A 23 -4.62 3.25 13.81
C PRO A 23 -5.07 3.29 12.35
N VAL A 24 -4.72 2.26 11.59
CA VAL A 24 -5.16 2.06 10.21
C VAL A 24 -6.00 0.80 10.09
N ARG A 25 -7.03 0.82 9.25
CA ARG A 25 -7.74 -0.38 8.84
C ARG A 25 -6.83 -1.20 7.94
N ARG A 26 -6.84 -2.52 8.12
CA ARG A 26 -5.82 -3.37 7.49
C ARG A 26 -5.95 -3.43 5.98
N ILE A 27 -7.14 -3.22 5.41
CA ILE A 27 -7.29 -3.04 3.97
C ILE A 27 -7.16 -1.54 3.61
N GLY A 28 -6.10 -1.21 2.87
CA GLY A 28 -5.83 0.13 2.37
C GLY A 28 -6.19 0.28 0.88
N TYR A 29 -5.75 1.39 0.30
CA TYR A 29 -5.88 1.67 -1.14
C TYR A 29 -4.54 2.08 -1.74
N GLY A 30 -4.09 1.37 -2.80
CA GLY A 30 -2.90 1.70 -3.59
C GLY A 30 -3.24 2.62 -4.77
N ALA A 31 -2.65 3.81 -4.76
CA ALA A 31 -2.99 4.88 -5.71
C ALA A 31 -2.18 4.86 -7.02
N MET A 32 -1.34 3.84 -7.25
CA MET A 32 -0.52 3.74 -8.46
C MET A 32 -1.35 3.71 -9.74
N GLN A 33 -2.51 3.06 -9.71
CA GLN A 33 -3.42 2.92 -10.85
C GLN A 33 -4.20 4.22 -11.19
N LEU A 34 -4.04 5.29 -10.41
CA LEU A 34 -4.61 6.62 -10.68
C LEU A 34 -3.78 7.43 -11.67
N THR A 35 -2.87 6.80 -12.39
CA THR A 35 -2.00 7.43 -13.38
C THR A 35 -2.21 6.81 -14.75
N GLY A 36 -1.63 7.41 -15.79
CA GLY A 36 -1.67 6.88 -17.15
C GLY A 36 -0.82 5.61 -17.34
N PRO A 37 -0.84 5.05 -18.56
CA PRO A 37 -0.06 3.86 -18.90
C PRO A 37 1.42 4.00 -18.55
N GLY A 38 2.05 2.92 -18.08
CA GLY A 38 3.43 2.92 -17.62
C GLY A 38 3.64 3.73 -16.34
N VAL A 39 2.56 3.94 -15.57
CA VAL A 39 2.55 4.79 -14.37
C VAL A 39 3.10 6.18 -14.67
N TRP A 40 2.61 6.80 -15.77
CA TRP A 40 3.12 8.04 -16.32
C TRP A 40 1.99 8.97 -16.77
N GLY A 41 2.05 10.23 -16.34
CA GLY A 41 1.05 11.24 -16.68
C GLY A 41 -0.33 11.00 -16.04
N PRO A 42 -1.32 11.80 -16.41
CA PRO A 42 -2.67 11.72 -15.86
C PRO A 42 -3.42 10.47 -16.34
N PRO A 43 -4.44 10.02 -15.57
CA PRO A 43 -5.33 8.94 -15.99
C PRO A 43 -6.17 9.33 -17.20
N ALA A 44 -6.69 8.33 -17.92
CA ALA A 44 -7.58 8.54 -19.05
C ALA A 44 -8.93 9.18 -18.64
N ASP A 45 -9.44 8.84 -17.44
CA ASP A 45 -10.62 9.45 -16.83
C ASP A 45 -10.26 10.10 -15.48
N PRO A 46 -9.96 11.42 -15.48
CA PRO A 46 -9.64 12.15 -14.25
C PRO A 46 -10.80 12.23 -13.25
N ASP A 47 -12.04 12.21 -13.71
CA ASP A 47 -13.21 12.30 -12.83
C ASP A 47 -13.47 10.96 -12.15
N GLU A 48 -13.26 9.84 -12.85
CA GLU A 48 -13.33 8.52 -12.23
C GLU A 48 -12.24 8.37 -11.15
N ALA A 49 -11.03 8.84 -11.40
CA ALA A 49 -9.96 8.82 -10.40
C ALA A 49 -10.36 9.55 -9.10
N VAL A 50 -11.03 10.68 -9.21
CA VAL A 50 -11.57 11.42 -8.05
C VAL A 50 -12.69 10.63 -7.36
N ARG A 51 -13.60 10.00 -8.14
CA ARG A 51 -14.69 9.18 -7.59
C ARG A 51 -14.15 7.97 -6.81
N VAL A 52 -13.13 7.30 -7.35
CA VAL A 52 -12.48 6.15 -6.69
C VAL A 52 -11.91 6.55 -5.33
N LEU A 53 -11.17 7.65 -5.25
CA LEU A 53 -10.57 8.13 -3.98
C LEU A 53 -11.65 8.49 -2.95
N ARG A 54 -12.68 9.21 -3.34
CA ARG A 54 -13.80 9.56 -2.44
C ARG A 54 -14.53 8.31 -1.97
N ARG A 55 -14.79 7.40 -2.88
CA ARG A 55 -15.47 6.14 -2.57
C ARG A 55 -14.66 5.26 -1.62
N ALA A 56 -13.33 5.24 -1.74
CA ALA A 56 -12.47 4.51 -0.81
C ALA A 56 -12.67 4.98 0.64
N VAL A 57 -12.69 6.28 0.88
CA VAL A 57 -12.93 6.85 2.21
C VAL A 57 -14.35 6.55 2.69
N GLU A 58 -15.37 6.66 1.83
CA GLU A 58 -16.75 6.29 2.16
C GLU A 58 -16.89 4.83 2.59
N LEU A 59 -16.17 3.91 1.95
CA LEU A 59 -16.12 2.48 2.30
C LEU A 59 -15.32 2.19 3.57
N GLY A 60 -14.75 3.21 4.20
CA GLY A 60 -14.02 3.10 5.45
C GLY A 60 -12.52 2.87 5.31
N VAL A 61 -11.96 2.94 4.10
CA VAL A 61 -10.49 2.94 3.92
C VAL A 61 -9.91 4.19 4.56
N ASN A 62 -8.89 4.03 5.40
CA ASN A 62 -8.18 5.15 6.01
C ASN A 62 -6.65 5.05 5.87
N LEU A 63 -6.16 4.17 5.00
CA LEU A 63 -4.76 4.12 4.58
C LEU A 63 -4.71 4.24 3.05
N ILE A 64 -4.12 5.31 2.54
CA ILE A 64 -3.85 5.51 1.11
C ILE A 64 -2.35 5.49 0.89
N ASP A 65 -1.89 4.59 0.03
CA ASP A 65 -0.49 4.46 -0.35
C ASP A 65 -0.25 5.03 -1.75
N THR A 66 0.67 5.97 -1.86
CA THR A 66 1.10 6.60 -3.10
C THR A 66 2.62 6.71 -3.19
N ALA A 67 3.16 7.45 -4.16
CA ALA A 67 4.57 7.79 -4.29
C ALA A 67 4.76 9.04 -5.16
N ASP A 68 5.86 9.77 -4.94
CA ASP A 68 6.34 10.87 -5.79
C ASP A 68 6.50 10.47 -7.26
N SER A 69 6.93 9.24 -7.46
CA SER A 69 7.23 8.66 -8.77
C SER A 69 5.99 8.19 -9.55
N TYR A 70 4.78 8.26 -8.96
CA TYR A 70 3.55 7.89 -9.64
C TYR A 70 3.01 9.05 -10.49
N GLY A 71 3.31 8.99 -11.77
CA GLY A 71 2.88 9.92 -12.77
C GLY A 71 3.83 11.02 -13.25
N PRO A 72 5.01 11.40 -12.72
CA PRO A 72 5.38 11.73 -11.34
C PRO A 72 4.45 12.77 -10.70
N PHE A 73 4.23 12.65 -9.41
CA PHE A 73 3.33 13.47 -8.56
C PHE A 73 1.85 13.48 -8.94
N VAL A 74 1.46 12.92 -10.08
CA VAL A 74 0.06 12.93 -10.55
C VAL A 74 -0.86 12.28 -9.52
N SER A 75 -0.47 11.12 -8.97
CA SER A 75 -1.24 10.42 -7.95
C SER A 75 -1.44 11.27 -6.70
N GLU A 76 -0.39 11.93 -6.20
CA GLU A 76 -0.46 12.84 -5.04
C GLU A 76 -1.39 14.03 -5.29
N GLN A 77 -1.33 14.63 -6.48
CA GLN A 77 -2.21 15.73 -6.89
C GLN A 77 -3.68 15.30 -6.95
N PHE A 78 -3.97 14.09 -7.42
CA PHE A 78 -5.34 13.53 -7.42
C PHE A 78 -5.86 13.26 -6.01
N ILE A 79 -5.01 12.76 -5.11
CA ILE A 79 -5.35 12.57 -3.69
C ILE A 79 -5.72 13.91 -3.07
N HIS A 80 -4.91 14.94 -3.26
CA HIS A 80 -5.22 16.29 -2.80
C HIS A 80 -6.54 16.82 -3.39
N LYS A 81 -6.69 16.77 -4.71
CA LYS A 81 -7.90 17.24 -5.42
C LYS A 81 -9.18 16.57 -4.93
N ALA A 82 -9.10 15.27 -4.63
CA ALA A 82 -10.28 14.48 -4.27
C ALA A 82 -10.67 14.61 -2.80
N LEU A 83 -9.69 14.69 -1.89
CA LEU A 83 -9.88 14.44 -0.47
C LEU A 83 -9.53 15.63 0.45
N HIS A 84 -8.85 16.67 -0.06
CA HIS A 84 -8.56 17.83 0.78
C HIS A 84 -9.82 18.72 0.97
N PRO A 85 -10.13 19.20 2.21
CA PRO A 85 -9.45 18.87 3.47
C PRO A 85 -9.65 17.41 3.87
N TYR A 86 -8.56 16.81 4.36
CA TYR A 86 -8.52 15.38 4.68
C TYR A 86 -9.34 15.05 5.93
N PRO A 87 -10.02 13.87 5.98
CA PRO A 87 -10.55 13.35 7.24
C PRO A 87 -9.46 13.17 8.29
N ASP A 88 -9.79 13.42 9.57
CA ASP A 88 -8.84 13.39 10.69
C ASP A 88 -8.17 12.02 10.89
N ASP A 89 -8.86 10.92 10.51
CA ASP A 89 -8.37 9.55 10.65
C ASP A 89 -7.70 9.02 9.37
N LEU A 90 -7.59 9.83 8.30
CA LEU A 90 -6.96 9.40 7.06
C LEU A 90 -5.43 9.46 7.16
N VAL A 91 -4.79 8.33 6.93
CA VAL A 91 -3.33 8.18 6.90
C VAL A 91 -2.87 8.14 5.44
N ILE A 92 -1.94 9.03 5.08
CA ILE A 92 -1.33 9.06 3.76
C ILE A 92 0.11 8.59 3.84
N ALA A 93 0.39 7.49 3.13
CA ALA A 93 1.72 6.97 2.92
C ALA A 93 2.21 7.37 1.52
N THR A 94 3.38 8.01 1.45
CA THR A 94 4.07 8.27 0.18
C THR A 94 5.53 7.83 0.23
N LYS A 95 6.21 7.88 -0.89
CA LYS A 95 7.56 7.34 -1.05
C LYS A 95 8.42 8.25 -1.90
N ALA A 96 9.74 8.20 -1.66
CA ALA A 96 10.74 8.70 -2.60
C ALA A 96 11.93 7.73 -2.67
N GLY A 97 12.74 7.85 -3.71
CA GLY A 97 13.89 6.98 -3.93
C GLY A 97 13.89 6.29 -5.31
N LEU A 98 12.91 6.63 -6.16
CA LEU A 98 12.86 6.22 -7.57
C LEU A 98 12.70 7.44 -8.47
N SER A 99 13.67 7.73 -9.30
CA SER A 99 13.53 8.72 -10.36
C SER A 99 12.89 8.11 -11.61
N ARG A 100 12.19 8.93 -12.37
CA ARG A 100 11.45 8.55 -13.57
C ARG A 100 11.92 9.39 -14.76
N ALA A 101 12.29 8.76 -15.85
CA ALA A 101 12.64 9.44 -17.09
C ALA A 101 11.61 9.23 -18.23
N GLY A 102 10.60 8.38 -17.98
CA GLY A 102 9.51 8.07 -18.89
C GLY A 102 8.61 6.96 -18.37
N PRO A 103 7.61 6.52 -19.17
CA PRO A 103 6.78 5.38 -18.84
C PRO A 103 7.62 4.13 -18.55
N ASP A 104 7.28 3.39 -17.48
CA ASP A 104 7.95 2.16 -17.05
C ASP A 104 9.49 2.26 -16.83
N ASP A 105 10.06 3.46 -16.84
CA ASP A 105 11.48 3.70 -16.54
C ASP A 105 11.65 4.06 -15.06
N TRP A 106 12.09 3.10 -14.25
CA TRP A 106 12.27 3.18 -12.82
C TRP A 106 13.75 3.07 -12.44
N ARG A 107 14.32 4.12 -11.83
CA ARG A 107 15.75 4.17 -11.49
C ARG A 107 15.94 4.52 -10.03
N PRO A 108 16.58 3.65 -9.21
CA PRO A 108 16.93 4.01 -7.84
C PRO A 108 17.75 5.30 -7.78
N LEU A 109 17.35 6.19 -6.88
CA LEU A 109 18.03 7.46 -6.61
C LEU A 109 17.86 7.84 -5.15
N GLY A 110 18.86 7.49 -4.33
CA GLY A 110 18.83 7.65 -2.87
C GLY A 110 19.70 8.79 -2.35
N ARG A 111 20.09 9.78 -3.17
CA ARG A 111 20.87 10.94 -2.70
C ARG A 111 20.07 11.74 -1.67
N PRO A 112 20.67 12.13 -0.52
CA PRO A 112 19.98 12.89 0.53
C PRO A 112 19.27 14.15 0.02
N GLU A 113 19.95 14.94 -0.81
CA GLU A 113 19.38 16.16 -1.38
C GLU A 113 18.18 15.89 -2.30
N TYR A 114 18.16 14.74 -3.00
CA TYR A 114 17.02 14.30 -3.80
C TYR A 114 15.86 13.86 -2.90
N LEU A 115 16.11 13.01 -1.90
CA LEU A 115 15.08 12.55 -0.99
C LEU A 115 14.40 13.71 -0.25
N ARG A 116 15.19 14.71 0.19
CA ARG A 116 14.68 15.94 0.79
C ARG A 116 13.78 16.69 -0.17
N GLN A 117 14.27 16.95 -1.38
CA GLN A 117 13.50 17.68 -2.39
C GLN A 117 12.18 16.98 -2.70
N GLN A 118 12.19 15.64 -2.85
CA GLN A 118 10.98 14.88 -3.12
C GLN A 118 9.99 14.95 -1.94
N CYS A 119 10.45 14.86 -0.69
CA CYS A 119 9.61 15.05 0.48
C CYS A 119 8.92 16.43 0.49
N GLU A 120 9.68 17.49 0.22
CA GLU A 120 9.14 18.86 0.13
C GLU A 120 8.12 19.03 -0.99
N LEU A 121 8.35 18.37 -2.13
CA LEU A 121 7.39 18.37 -3.24
C LEU A 121 6.14 17.56 -2.91
N SER A 122 6.28 16.40 -2.29
CA SER A 122 5.14 15.58 -1.83
C SER A 122 4.27 16.34 -0.83
N LEU A 123 4.87 17.04 0.16
CA LEU A 123 4.14 17.90 1.09
C LEU A 123 3.29 18.95 0.35
N ARG A 124 3.85 19.59 -0.69
CA ARG A 124 3.14 20.59 -1.50
C ARG A 124 2.02 19.96 -2.34
N HIS A 125 2.30 18.84 -3.00
CA HIS A 125 1.33 18.18 -3.89
C HIS A 125 0.17 17.57 -3.12
N LEU A 126 0.44 17.06 -1.93
CA LEU A 126 -0.58 16.56 -1.00
C LEU A 126 -1.23 17.67 -0.17
N GLY A 127 -0.66 18.87 -0.11
CA GLY A 127 -1.17 19.95 0.75
C GLY A 127 -1.09 19.61 2.24
N LEU A 128 -0.03 18.95 2.67
CA LEU A 128 0.22 18.51 4.04
C LEU A 128 1.36 19.29 4.66
N ASP A 129 1.25 19.58 5.97
CA ASP A 129 2.36 20.09 6.77
C ASP A 129 3.29 18.96 7.24
N ARG A 130 2.75 17.73 7.34
CA ARG A 130 3.49 16.52 7.74
C ARG A 130 2.92 15.29 7.05
N ILE A 131 3.79 14.46 6.46
CA ILE A 131 3.44 13.14 5.90
C ILE A 131 3.40 12.12 7.03
N ASP A 132 2.36 11.29 7.09
CA ASP A 132 2.19 10.29 8.15
C ASP A 132 3.18 9.13 8.03
N LEU A 133 3.35 8.59 6.83
CA LEU A 133 4.33 7.54 6.54
C LEU A 133 5.11 7.88 5.28
N PHE A 134 6.41 8.09 5.42
CA PHE A 134 7.32 8.32 4.29
C PHE A 134 8.25 7.12 4.13
N GLN A 135 8.25 6.51 2.94
CA GLN A 135 8.97 5.27 2.70
C GLN A 135 10.14 5.48 1.74
N LEU A 136 11.31 4.92 2.06
CA LEU A 136 12.38 4.79 1.08
C LEU A 136 11.95 3.75 0.02
N HIS A 137 11.61 4.22 -1.18
CA HIS A 137 10.99 3.41 -2.23
C HIS A 137 11.90 2.28 -2.72
N ARG A 138 13.21 2.55 -2.81
CA ARG A 138 14.28 1.57 -3.07
C ARG A 138 15.56 2.05 -2.40
N ILE A 139 16.32 1.11 -1.85
CA ILE A 139 17.68 1.41 -1.45
C ILE A 139 18.52 1.58 -2.72
N ASP A 140 19.11 2.76 -2.89
CA ASP A 140 20.06 3.02 -4.00
C ASP A 140 21.41 2.36 -3.66
N PRO A 141 21.88 1.36 -4.43
CA PRO A 141 23.15 0.69 -4.16
C PRO A 141 24.39 1.60 -4.34
N LYS A 142 24.21 2.79 -4.93
CA LYS A 142 25.30 3.76 -5.16
C LYS A 142 25.46 4.77 -4.03
N VAL A 143 24.55 4.75 -3.04
CA VAL A 143 24.55 5.67 -1.90
C VAL A 143 24.53 4.87 -0.61
N PRO A 144 25.40 5.16 0.37
CA PRO A 144 25.38 4.45 1.66
C PRO A 144 23.99 4.47 2.29
N PRO A 145 23.46 3.34 2.82
CA PRO A 145 22.15 3.32 3.49
C PRO A 145 22.05 4.32 4.65
N ALA A 146 23.16 4.60 5.33
CA ALA A 146 23.21 5.58 6.41
C ALA A 146 22.92 7.00 5.93
N ASP A 147 23.33 7.36 4.72
CA ASP A 147 23.08 8.69 4.16
C ASP A 147 21.61 8.80 3.72
N GLN A 148 21.07 7.75 3.08
CA GLN A 148 19.67 7.72 2.64
C GLN A 148 18.70 7.78 3.82
N LEU A 149 18.85 6.88 4.79
CA LEU A 149 17.97 6.82 5.96
C LEU A 149 18.25 7.95 6.95
N GLY A 150 19.51 8.41 7.03
CA GLY A 150 19.89 9.57 7.82
C GLY A 150 19.14 10.83 7.40
N GLU A 151 18.93 11.03 6.10
CA GLU A 151 18.12 12.14 5.59
C GLU A 151 16.65 12.02 6.01
N LEU A 152 16.07 10.82 5.97
CA LEU A 152 14.70 10.61 6.44
C LEU A 152 14.57 10.90 7.95
N VAL A 153 15.58 10.52 8.74
CA VAL A 153 15.64 10.86 10.18
C VAL A 153 15.70 12.38 10.41
N LEU A 154 16.44 13.12 9.57
CA LEU A 154 16.47 14.59 9.65
C LEU A 154 15.10 15.18 9.32
N LEU A 155 14.44 14.73 8.25
CA LEU A 155 13.07 15.14 7.88
C LEU A 155 12.07 14.83 9.00
N GLN A 156 12.21 13.69 9.69
CA GLN A 156 11.37 13.34 10.84
C GLN A 156 11.61 14.29 12.02
N ARG A 157 12.85 14.61 12.35
CA ARG A 157 13.20 15.57 13.40
C ARG A 157 12.72 16.99 13.09
N GLU A 158 12.67 17.37 11.83
CA GLU A 158 12.10 18.63 11.36
C GLU A 158 10.56 18.66 11.41
N GLY A 159 9.92 17.52 11.72
CA GLY A 159 8.46 17.39 11.79
C GLY A 159 7.77 17.27 10.42
N LYS A 160 8.51 17.06 9.32
CA LYS A 160 7.99 16.93 7.96
C LYS A 160 7.41 15.56 7.66
N ILE A 161 7.94 14.52 8.32
CA ILE A 161 7.41 13.16 8.27
C ILE A 161 7.23 12.64 9.70
N ARG A 162 6.21 11.79 9.90
CA ARG A 162 5.91 11.21 11.21
C ARG A 162 6.63 9.87 11.37
N HIS A 163 6.43 8.95 10.44
CA HIS A 163 6.99 7.61 10.47
C HIS A 163 7.81 7.32 9.21
N ILE A 164 8.79 6.43 9.36
CA ILE A 164 9.69 5.99 8.29
C ILE A 164 9.41 4.54 7.97
N GLY A 165 9.29 4.22 6.67
CA GLY A 165 9.22 2.86 6.14
C GLY A 165 10.30 2.58 5.10
N VAL A 166 10.42 1.32 4.73
CA VAL A 166 11.33 0.86 3.67
C VAL A 166 10.60 -0.06 2.69
N SER A 167 11.10 -0.18 1.47
CA SER A 167 10.47 -1.01 0.44
C SER A 167 11.51 -1.86 -0.30
N GLU A 168 11.12 -3.09 -0.67
CA GLU A 168 11.94 -4.08 -1.38
C GLU A 168 13.28 -4.35 -0.67
N VAL A 169 13.15 -4.85 0.54
CA VAL A 169 14.28 -5.11 1.43
C VAL A 169 14.28 -6.56 1.93
N THR A 170 15.45 -7.06 2.27
CA THR A 170 15.64 -8.33 2.96
C THR A 170 15.61 -8.14 4.48
N VAL A 171 15.48 -9.23 5.24
CA VAL A 171 15.57 -9.21 6.72
C VAL A 171 16.87 -8.57 7.19
N GLU A 172 18.00 -8.85 6.52
CA GLU A 172 19.29 -8.22 6.84
C GLU A 172 19.24 -6.70 6.65
N GLN A 173 18.67 -6.23 5.53
CA GLN A 173 18.53 -4.80 5.23
C GLN A 173 17.58 -4.11 6.21
N ILE A 174 16.51 -4.77 6.67
CA ILE A 174 15.65 -4.26 7.75
C ILE A 174 16.48 -4.06 9.02
N GLY A 175 17.27 -5.07 9.42
CA GLY A 175 18.17 -4.98 10.58
C GLY A 175 19.19 -3.85 10.43
N GLN A 176 19.72 -3.61 9.22
CA GLN A 176 20.61 -2.47 8.94
C GLN A 176 19.87 -1.14 9.06
N ALA A 177 18.68 -1.03 8.48
CA ALA A 177 17.87 0.18 8.53
C ALA A 177 17.46 0.57 9.96
N ARG A 178 17.07 -0.40 10.77
CA ARG A 178 16.66 -0.20 12.18
C ARG A 178 17.79 0.26 13.11
N ARG A 179 19.05 0.09 12.72
CA ARG A 179 20.18 0.69 13.45
C ARG A 179 20.33 2.20 13.18
N ILE A 180 19.67 2.72 12.15
CA ILE A 180 19.77 4.12 11.70
C ILE A 180 18.49 4.88 12.00
N ALA A 181 17.33 4.27 11.75
CA ALA A 181 16.01 4.89 11.84
C ALA A 181 15.02 3.96 12.54
N ASP A 182 13.99 4.52 13.17
CA ASP A 182 12.85 3.78 13.68
C ASP A 182 11.92 3.40 12.50
N ILE A 183 12.12 2.19 11.97
CA ILE A 183 11.36 1.66 10.85
C ILE A 183 10.07 1.05 11.37
N VAL A 184 8.92 1.52 10.87
CA VAL A 184 7.59 1.05 11.30
C VAL A 184 6.87 0.22 10.23
N SER A 185 7.33 0.25 8.98
CA SER A 185 6.71 -0.52 7.88
C SER A 185 7.73 -1.03 6.88
N VAL A 186 7.39 -2.16 6.27
CA VAL A 186 8.09 -2.76 5.13
C VAL A 186 7.09 -2.97 4.01
N GLN A 187 7.43 -2.55 2.79
CA GLN A 187 6.59 -2.76 1.62
C GLN A 187 7.33 -3.60 0.57
N ASN A 188 6.98 -4.88 0.45
CA ASN A 188 7.59 -5.81 -0.50
C ASN A 188 6.55 -6.44 -1.44
N LEU A 189 7.02 -6.98 -2.59
CA LEU A 189 6.20 -7.82 -3.45
C LEU A 189 5.75 -9.06 -2.68
N TYR A 190 4.44 -9.21 -2.52
CA TYR A 190 3.89 -10.40 -1.88
C TYR A 190 2.41 -10.58 -2.26
N ASN A 191 2.05 -11.80 -2.63
CA ASN A 191 0.67 -12.20 -2.88
C ASN A 191 0.56 -13.73 -2.83
N LEU A 192 -0.64 -14.25 -2.99
CA LEU A 192 -0.91 -15.69 -2.93
C LEU A 192 -0.03 -16.50 -3.90
N ALA A 193 0.26 -15.97 -5.10
CA ALA A 193 1.08 -16.63 -6.13
C ALA A 193 2.60 -16.34 -6.00
N ASN A 194 2.98 -15.30 -5.29
CA ASN A 194 4.39 -14.94 -5.08
C ASN A 194 4.64 -14.71 -3.58
N ARG A 195 5.28 -15.68 -2.97
CA ARG A 195 5.61 -15.69 -1.54
C ARG A 195 7.12 -15.59 -1.28
N ALA A 196 7.88 -15.02 -2.23
CA ALA A 196 9.34 -14.91 -2.11
C ALA A 196 9.79 -14.06 -0.90
N ALA A 197 8.94 -13.16 -0.38
CA ALA A 197 9.20 -12.36 0.80
C ALA A 197 8.54 -12.92 2.08
N GLU A 198 8.33 -14.24 2.16
CA GLU A 198 7.72 -14.89 3.32
C GLU A 198 8.54 -14.67 4.60
N ASP A 199 9.87 -14.80 4.50
CA ASP A 199 10.82 -14.55 5.59
C ASP A 199 10.76 -13.11 6.11
N VAL A 200 10.57 -12.15 5.20
CA VAL A 200 10.42 -10.74 5.54
C VAL A 200 9.08 -10.50 6.26
N LEU A 201 7.99 -11.13 5.79
CA LEU A 201 6.70 -11.06 6.45
C LEU A 201 6.76 -11.64 7.87
N ASP A 202 7.34 -12.82 8.04
CA ASP A 202 7.50 -13.47 9.34
C ASP A 202 8.33 -12.61 10.30
N HIS A 203 9.40 -12.00 9.79
CA HIS A 203 10.18 -11.04 10.57
C HIS A 203 9.36 -9.80 10.97
N CYS A 204 8.56 -9.24 10.06
CA CYS A 204 7.69 -8.11 10.36
C CYS A 204 6.65 -8.47 11.43
N GLU A 205 6.09 -9.68 11.39
CA GLU A 205 5.15 -10.16 12.40
C GLU A 205 5.81 -10.27 13.78
N GLN A 206 7.01 -10.85 13.86
CA GLN A 206 7.77 -10.98 15.11
C GLN A 206 8.12 -9.63 15.73
N GLU A 207 8.45 -8.64 14.90
CA GLU A 207 8.87 -7.31 15.33
C GLU A 207 7.73 -6.28 15.38
N ASN A 208 6.49 -6.71 15.11
CA ASN A 208 5.29 -5.86 15.03
C ASN A 208 5.46 -4.66 14.07
N LEU A 209 6.10 -4.89 12.92
CA LEU A 209 6.22 -3.94 11.81
C LEU A 209 5.06 -4.14 10.85
N ALA A 210 4.48 -3.06 10.32
CA ALA A 210 3.50 -3.16 9.24
C ALA A 210 4.13 -3.79 8.00
N PHE A 211 3.50 -4.83 7.44
CA PHE A 211 3.89 -5.39 6.15
C PHE A 211 2.86 -4.99 5.10
N ILE A 212 3.28 -4.20 4.11
CA ILE A 212 2.43 -3.66 3.06
C ILE A 212 2.73 -4.42 1.76
N PRO A 213 1.93 -5.43 1.37
CA PRO A 213 2.17 -6.15 0.14
C PRO A 213 1.79 -5.27 -1.06
N TRP A 214 2.75 -4.95 -1.92
CA TRP A 214 2.38 -4.39 -3.20
C TRP A 214 2.08 -5.51 -4.21
N PHE A 215 1.23 -5.24 -5.23
CA PHE A 215 0.71 -6.22 -6.16
C PHE A 215 -0.09 -7.37 -5.49
N PRO A 216 -1.00 -7.05 -4.57
CA PRO A 216 -1.60 -8.03 -3.67
C PRO A 216 -2.52 -9.03 -4.38
N MET A 217 -3.01 -8.73 -5.58
CA MET A 217 -3.97 -9.57 -6.31
C MET A 217 -3.33 -10.44 -7.40
N ALA A 218 -2.01 -10.35 -7.64
CA ALA A 218 -1.30 -11.04 -8.73
C ALA A 218 -2.11 -11.03 -10.05
N THR A 219 -1.86 -10.10 -10.96
CA THR A 219 -2.68 -9.92 -12.16
C THR A 219 -2.78 -11.21 -13.00
N GLY A 220 -3.99 -11.50 -13.44
CA GLY A 220 -4.29 -12.44 -14.53
C GLY A 220 -4.41 -13.90 -14.15
N GLU A 221 -3.47 -14.50 -13.46
CA GLU A 221 -3.50 -15.96 -13.20
C GLU A 221 -4.50 -16.35 -12.12
N LEU A 222 -4.57 -15.62 -11.02
CA LEU A 222 -5.52 -15.88 -9.93
C LEU A 222 -6.97 -15.52 -10.31
N ALA A 223 -7.16 -14.62 -11.27
CA ALA A 223 -8.48 -14.16 -11.71
C ALA A 223 -9.06 -14.93 -12.91
N ARG A 224 -8.36 -15.97 -13.41
CA ARG A 224 -8.84 -16.73 -14.59
C ARG A 224 -10.05 -17.57 -14.23
N PRO A 225 -11.15 -17.54 -15.03
CA PRO A 225 -12.24 -18.49 -14.91
C PRO A 225 -11.73 -19.94 -15.06
N GLY A 226 -12.20 -20.85 -14.20
CA GLY A 226 -11.72 -22.23 -14.13
C GLY A 226 -10.39 -22.42 -13.41
N GLY A 227 -9.89 -21.37 -12.78
CA GLY A 227 -8.66 -21.41 -11.98
C GLY A 227 -8.86 -22.01 -10.58
N PRO A 228 -7.76 -22.20 -9.84
CA PRO A 228 -7.78 -22.89 -8.55
C PRO A 228 -8.63 -22.19 -7.48
N LEU A 229 -8.94 -20.90 -7.66
CA LEU A 229 -9.76 -20.13 -6.70
C LEU A 229 -11.27 -20.20 -6.99
N ASP A 230 -11.71 -20.71 -8.14
CA ASP A 230 -13.11 -20.61 -8.57
C ASP A 230 -14.10 -21.37 -7.67
N ASP A 231 -13.70 -22.54 -7.15
CA ASP A 231 -14.58 -23.34 -6.28
C ASP A 231 -14.78 -22.64 -4.93
N ALA A 232 -13.72 -22.14 -4.34
CA ALA A 232 -13.79 -21.36 -3.11
C ALA A 232 -14.54 -20.03 -3.33
N ALA A 233 -14.34 -19.37 -4.49
CA ALA A 233 -15.03 -18.12 -4.85
C ALA A 233 -16.55 -18.35 -4.91
N ARG A 234 -17.01 -19.42 -5.55
CA ARG A 234 -18.45 -19.79 -5.58
C ARG A 234 -19.02 -20.05 -4.19
N LYS A 235 -18.27 -20.76 -3.33
CA LYS A 235 -18.71 -21.09 -1.96
C LYS A 235 -18.91 -19.82 -1.11
N HIS A 236 -18.03 -18.84 -1.27
CA HIS A 236 -18.09 -17.58 -0.54
C HIS A 236 -18.90 -16.47 -1.22
N HIS A 237 -19.51 -16.75 -2.39
CA HIS A 237 -20.14 -15.73 -3.23
C HIS A 237 -19.22 -14.55 -3.52
N ALA A 238 -17.91 -14.80 -3.62
CA ALA A 238 -16.86 -13.82 -3.82
C ALA A 238 -16.16 -14.02 -5.16
N SER A 239 -15.41 -13.03 -5.63
CA SER A 239 -14.55 -13.18 -6.80
C SER A 239 -13.17 -13.74 -6.39
N PRO A 240 -12.42 -14.38 -7.32
CA PRO A 240 -11.06 -14.84 -7.05
C PRO A 240 -10.12 -13.74 -6.47
N PRO A 241 -10.13 -12.48 -6.97
CA PRO A 241 -9.38 -11.39 -6.35
C PRO A 241 -9.77 -11.11 -4.88
N GLN A 242 -11.06 -11.20 -4.53
CA GLN A 242 -11.49 -11.03 -3.14
C GLN A 242 -10.95 -12.13 -2.23
N LEU A 243 -10.92 -13.39 -2.72
CA LEU A 243 -10.32 -14.49 -1.96
C LEU A 243 -8.80 -14.29 -1.75
N ALA A 244 -8.09 -13.81 -2.78
CA ALA A 244 -6.67 -13.52 -2.65
C ALA A 244 -6.40 -12.44 -1.59
N LEU A 245 -7.23 -11.39 -1.54
CA LEU A 245 -7.15 -10.35 -0.50
C LEU A 245 -7.54 -10.87 0.89
N ALA A 246 -8.60 -11.68 1.00
CA ALA A 246 -9.00 -12.32 2.25
C ALA A 246 -7.91 -13.26 2.78
N TRP A 247 -7.24 -13.99 1.89
CA TRP A 247 -6.10 -14.83 2.22
C TRP A 247 -4.95 -14.00 2.81
N LEU A 248 -4.61 -12.87 2.19
CA LEU A 248 -3.59 -11.96 2.71
C LEU A 248 -3.94 -11.44 4.11
N LEU A 249 -5.17 -10.96 4.30
CA LEU A 249 -5.63 -10.48 5.60
C LEU A 249 -5.57 -11.56 6.68
N ARG A 250 -5.81 -12.84 6.31
CA ARG A 250 -5.73 -13.97 7.24
C ARG A 250 -4.28 -14.40 7.52
N ARG A 251 -3.35 -14.23 6.55
CA ARG A 251 -1.96 -14.70 6.66
C ARG A 251 -1.23 -14.11 7.86
N SER A 252 -1.46 -12.86 8.19
CA SER A 252 -0.78 -12.20 9.30
C SER A 252 -1.55 -10.98 9.82
N PRO A 253 -1.55 -10.71 11.14
CA PRO A 253 -2.17 -9.52 11.71
C PRO A 253 -1.47 -8.22 11.32
N VAL A 254 -0.21 -8.25 10.91
CA VAL A 254 0.56 -7.08 10.48
C VAL A 254 0.43 -6.79 8.97
N MET A 255 -0.33 -7.63 8.25
CA MET A 255 -0.55 -7.52 6.80
C MET A 255 -1.52 -6.39 6.48
N LEU A 256 -1.08 -5.43 5.66
CA LEU A 256 -1.86 -4.27 5.21
C LEU A 256 -1.94 -4.25 3.68
N PRO A 257 -2.78 -5.07 3.04
CA PRO A 257 -2.91 -5.08 1.59
C PRO A 257 -3.47 -3.76 1.06
N ILE A 258 -2.88 -3.26 -0.03
CA ILE A 258 -3.23 -2.00 -0.69
C ILE A 258 -3.66 -2.26 -2.15
N PRO A 259 -4.78 -2.96 -2.39
CA PRO A 259 -5.23 -3.22 -3.75
C PRO A 259 -5.50 -1.91 -4.50
N GLY A 260 -4.85 -1.74 -5.66
CA GLY A 260 -5.00 -0.59 -6.53
C GLY A 260 -6.00 -0.84 -7.65
N THR A 261 -6.79 0.18 -7.97
CA THR A 261 -7.71 0.17 -9.12
C THR A 261 -8.04 1.61 -9.55
N SER A 262 -8.42 1.77 -10.81
CA SER A 262 -8.98 3.02 -11.37
C SER A 262 -10.50 2.95 -11.58
N SER A 263 -11.19 1.94 -11.03
CA SER A 263 -12.65 1.72 -11.17
C SER A 263 -13.33 1.66 -9.82
N VAL A 264 -14.42 2.42 -9.64
CA VAL A 264 -15.25 2.38 -8.43
C VAL A 264 -15.79 0.97 -8.18
N ALA A 265 -16.28 0.28 -9.20
CA ALA A 265 -16.81 -1.08 -9.06
C ALA A 265 -15.76 -2.08 -8.56
N HIS A 266 -14.53 -2.02 -9.09
CA HIS A 266 -13.45 -2.86 -8.61
C HIS A 266 -12.98 -2.49 -7.20
N LEU A 267 -13.00 -1.20 -6.85
CA LEU A 267 -12.70 -0.75 -5.50
C LEU A 267 -13.68 -1.35 -4.48
N GLU A 268 -14.98 -1.29 -4.77
CA GLU A 268 -16.01 -1.87 -3.90
C GLU A 268 -15.81 -3.37 -3.70
N GLN A 269 -15.50 -4.10 -4.77
CA GLN A 269 -15.16 -5.52 -4.69
C GLN A 269 -13.91 -5.77 -3.84
N ASN A 270 -12.84 -5.00 -4.07
CA ASN A 270 -11.59 -5.14 -3.32
C ASN A 270 -11.80 -4.91 -1.81
N VAL A 271 -12.53 -3.86 -1.45
CA VAL A 271 -12.77 -3.54 -0.04
C VAL A 271 -13.71 -4.55 0.63
N ALA A 272 -14.71 -5.07 -0.10
CA ALA A 272 -15.60 -6.12 0.39
C ALA A 272 -14.88 -7.45 0.68
N ALA A 273 -13.65 -7.65 0.20
CA ALA A 273 -12.82 -8.79 0.58
C ALA A 273 -12.57 -8.87 2.11
N ALA A 274 -12.65 -7.75 2.83
CA ALA A 274 -12.53 -7.70 4.28
C ALA A 274 -13.64 -8.47 5.02
N GLU A 275 -14.79 -8.69 4.38
CA GLU A 275 -15.93 -9.41 4.95
C GLU A 275 -15.86 -10.93 4.69
N VAL A 276 -14.92 -11.39 3.86
CA VAL A 276 -14.73 -12.80 3.55
C VAL A 276 -13.91 -13.48 4.64
N THR A 277 -14.51 -14.45 5.31
CA THR A 277 -13.83 -15.24 6.34
C THR A 277 -13.49 -16.62 5.80
N LEU A 278 -12.20 -16.97 5.77
CA LEU A 278 -11.71 -18.28 5.35
C LEU A 278 -11.54 -19.20 6.58
N THR A 279 -11.88 -20.50 6.45
CA THR A 279 -11.49 -21.51 7.45
C THR A 279 -10.02 -21.88 7.34
N ASP A 280 -9.47 -22.63 8.31
CA ASP A 280 -8.07 -23.09 8.26
C ASP A 280 -7.81 -24.00 7.06
N GLU A 281 -8.78 -24.88 6.75
CA GLU A 281 -8.71 -25.77 5.61
C GLU A 281 -8.73 -25.00 4.28
N GLU A 282 -9.60 -23.98 4.16
CA GLU A 282 -9.69 -23.12 2.97
C GLU A 282 -8.42 -22.29 2.78
N PHE A 283 -7.90 -21.72 3.85
CA PHE A 283 -6.65 -20.95 3.84
C PHE A 283 -5.49 -21.80 3.31
N SER A 284 -5.35 -23.04 3.82
CA SER A 284 -4.30 -23.97 3.41
C SER A 284 -4.51 -24.44 1.96
N ALA A 285 -5.74 -24.83 1.60
CA ALA A 285 -6.05 -25.27 0.24
C ALA A 285 -5.80 -24.18 -0.82
N LEU A 286 -6.10 -22.92 -0.52
CA LEU A 286 -5.79 -21.79 -1.40
C LEU A 286 -4.28 -21.61 -1.57
N ALA A 287 -3.51 -21.74 -0.49
CA ALA A 287 -2.06 -21.67 -0.53
C ALA A 287 -1.43 -22.76 -1.42
N ASP A 288 -1.93 -23.99 -1.31
CA ASP A 288 -1.41 -25.14 -2.03
C ASP A 288 -1.81 -25.12 -3.52
N SER A 289 -3.01 -24.60 -3.83
CA SER A 289 -3.55 -24.58 -5.19
C SER A 289 -2.76 -23.71 -6.17
N VAL A 290 -1.93 -22.80 -5.69
CA VAL A 290 -1.18 -21.84 -6.51
C VAL A 290 0.32 -22.19 -6.58
N THR A 291 0.79 -23.09 -5.72
CA THR A 291 2.19 -23.58 -5.71
C THR A 291 2.39 -24.84 -6.56
N ALA A 292 1.32 -25.43 -7.08
CA ALA A 292 1.31 -26.57 -7.99
C ALA A 292 1.32 -26.10 -9.45
#